data_b9c54993dd9c904707cf6619127c9be6
#
_entry.id   b9c54993dd9c904707cf6619127c9be6
#
_cell.length_a   1.000
_cell.length_b   1.000
_cell.length_c   1.000
_cell.angle_alpha   90.00
_cell.angle_beta   90.00
_cell.angle_gamma   90.00
#
_symmetry.space_group_name_H-M   'P 1'
#
loop_
_entity.id
_entity.type
_entity.pdbx_description
1 polymer ?
#
loop_
_entity_poly.entity_id
_entity_poly.type
_entity_poly.pdbx_seq_one_letter_code
_entity_poly.pdbx_strand_id
1 'polypeptide(L)'
;MDYEFQTGSAVADKSFEFAVRIVNLCKHLRYKKKEFVLSKQLLRSGTSIGANVSEGRRAQSKADFLAKMSIALKEANETLYWLKLLHRTE
;
A
#
# COMPACT_ATOMS: atom_id res chain seq x y z
N MET A 1 21.10 -4.17 13.14
CA MET A 1 19.91 -3.51 12.62
C MET A 1 20.11 -2.92 11.24
N ASP A 2 21.39 -2.71 10.84
CA ASP A 2 21.67 -2.10 9.54
C ASP A 2 21.17 -2.94 8.38
N TYR A 3 21.31 -4.26 8.46
CA TYR A 3 20.82 -5.13 7.39
C TYR A 3 19.30 -5.07 7.25
N GLU A 4 18.60 -4.83 8.36
CA GLU A 4 17.15 -4.69 8.34
C GLU A 4 16.74 -3.39 7.66
N PHE A 5 17.51 -2.32 7.88
CA PHE A 5 17.26 -1.06 7.19
C PHE A 5 17.46 -1.18 5.71
N GLN A 6 18.48 -1.92 5.27
CA GLN A 6 18.72 -2.11 3.85
C GLN A 6 17.57 -2.85 3.20
N THR A 7 17.12 -3.95 3.81
CA THR A 7 15.98 -4.71 3.33
C THR A 7 14.72 -3.84 3.35
N GLY A 8 14.50 -3.13 4.45
CA GLY A 8 13.36 -2.25 4.59
C GLY A 8 13.38 -1.11 3.58
N SER A 9 14.59 -0.64 3.21
CA SER A 9 14.73 0.45 2.25
C SER A 9 14.24 0.05 0.86
N ALA A 10 14.59 -1.15 0.39
CA ALA A 10 14.13 -1.63 -0.90
C ALA A 10 12.61 -1.77 -0.93
N VAL A 11 12.03 -2.34 0.13
CA VAL A 11 10.58 -2.48 0.23
C VAL A 11 9.91 -1.12 0.37
N ALA A 12 10.55 -0.20 1.11
CA ALA A 12 10.02 1.15 1.29
C ALA A 12 9.94 1.88 -0.04
N ASP A 13 11.00 1.80 -0.86
CA ASP A 13 11.02 2.47 -2.14
C ASP A 13 9.96 1.91 -3.08
N LYS A 14 9.85 0.58 -3.14
CA LYS A 14 8.87 -0.07 -4.02
C LYS A 14 7.44 0.19 -3.57
N SER A 15 7.19 0.16 -2.27
CA SER A 15 5.83 0.41 -1.75
C SER A 15 5.44 1.87 -1.92
N PHE A 16 6.41 2.79 -1.85
CA PHE A 16 6.14 4.20 -2.13
C PHE A 16 5.79 4.40 -3.61
N GLU A 17 6.57 3.81 -4.52
CA GLU A 17 6.29 3.91 -5.96
C GLU A 17 4.94 3.28 -6.29
N PHE A 18 4.61 2.17 -5.64
CA PHE A 18 3.31 1.56 -5.80
C PHE A 18 2.20 2.52 -5.34
N ALA A 19 2.40 3.20 -4.22
CA ALA A 19 1.43 4.18 -3.71
C ALA A 19 1.23 5.31 -4.71
N VAL A 20 2.30 5.78 -5.35
CA VAL A 20 2.20 6.82 -6.39
C VAL A 20 1.31 6.34 -7.53
N ARG A 21 1.49 5.11 -7.98
CA ARG A 21 0.67 4.54 -9.05
C ARG A 21 -0.79 4.40 -8.61
N ILE A 22 -1.02 4.02 -7.37
CA ILE A 22 -2.39 3.90 -6.84
C ILE A 22 -3.07 5.26 -6.79
N VAL A 23 -2.37 6.30 -6.34
CA VAL A 23 -2.92 7.65 -6.30
C VAL A 23 -3.32 8.09 -7.71
N ASN A 24 -2.45 7.85 -8.68
CA ASN A 24 -2.73 8.25 -10.08
C ASN A 24 -3.91 7.48 -10.66
N LEU A 25 -3.99 6.17 -10.36
CA LEU A 25 -5.13 5.36 -10.80
C LEU A 25 -6.42 5.86 -10.16
N CYS A 26 -6.40 6.18 -8.88
CA CYS A 26 -7.59 6.67 -8.17
C CYS A 26 -8.05 8.01 -8.72
N LYS A 27 -7.11 8.89 -9.08
CA LYS A 27 -7.47 10.15 -9.73
C LYS A 27 -8.19 9.89 -11.06
N HIS A 28 -7.67 8.96 -11.86
CA HIS A 28 -8.29 8.58 -13.12
C HIS A 28 -9.69 8.04 -12.90
N LEU A 29 -9.85 7.13 -11.92
CA LEU A 29 -11.15 6.53 -11.63
C LEU A 29 -12.16 7.59 -11.20
N ARG A 30 -11.75 8.55 -10.38
CA ARG A 30 -12.65 9.58 -9.86
C ARG A 30 -13.00 10.63 -10.91
N TYR A 31 -12.00 11.11 -11.65
CA TYR A 31 -12.23 12.26 -12.54
C TYR A 31 -12.66 11.86 -13.93
N LYS A 32 -12.20 10.72 -14.45
CA LYS A 32 -12.56 10.26 -15.79
C LYS A 32 -13.71 9.26 -15.77
N LYS A 33 -13.68 8.31 -14.83
CA LYS A 33 -14.68 7.25 -14.78
C LYS A 33 -15.81 7.55 -13.81
N LYS A 34 -15.70 8.59 -13.01
CA LYS A 34 -16.70 8.95 -12.00
C LYS A 34 -16.96 7.83 -11.00
N GLU A 35 -15.95 7.03 -10.73
CA GLU A 35 -16.03 5.95 -9.77
C GLU A 35 -15.49 6.47 -8.42
N PHE A 36 -16.34 6.59 -7.40
CA PHE A 36 -15.98 7.24 -6.14
C PHE A 36 -15.95 6.29 -4.96
N VAL A 37 -16.56 5.12 -5.07
CA VAL A 37 -16.72 4.20 -3.95
C VAL A 37 -15.53 3.25 -3.85
N LEU A 38 -15.27 2.50 -4.91
CA LEU A 38 -14.16 1.54 -4.91
C LEU A 38 -12.81 2.25 -4.96
N SER A 39 -12.74 3.38 -5.64
CA SER A 39 -11.50 4.15 -5.67
C SER A 39 -11.08 4.64 -4.29
N LYS A 40 -12.05 4.96 -3.44
CA LYS A 40 -11.75 5.37 -2.05
C LYS A 40 -11.13 4.21 -1.27
N GLN A 41 -11.68 3.01 -1.41
CA GLN A 41 -11.15 1.83 -0.74
C GLN A 41 -9.77 1.46 -1.28
N LEU A 42 -9.59 1.56 -2.58
CA LEU A 42 -8.30 1.28 -3.22
C LEU A 42 -7.24 2.27 -2.75
N LEU A 43 -7.59 3.55 -2.69
CA LEU A 43 -6.66 4.58 -2.23
C LEU A 43 -6.21 4.30 -0.80
N ARG A 44 -7.14 4.01 0.09
CA ARG A 44 -6.84 3.73 1.49
C ARG A 44 -5.91 2.52 1.63
N SER A 45 -6.29 1.38 1.05
CA SER A 45 -5.52 0.16 1.21
C SER A 45 -4.18 0.23 0.48
N GLY A 46 -4.18 0.77 -0.74
CA GLY A 46 -2.96 0.81 -1.56
C GLY A 46 -1.89 1.73 -1.00
N THR A 47 -2.29 2.83 -0.36
CA THR A 47 -1.32 3.73 0.27
C THR A 47 -0.93 3.27 1.68
N SER A 48 -1.77 2.47 2.33
CA SER A 48 -1.46 1.92 3.66
C SER A 48 -0.29 0.94 3.64
N ILE A 49 -0.04 0.28 2.52
CA ILE A 49 1.09 -0.64 2.39
C ILE A 49 2.39 0.11 2.69
N GLY A 50 2.65 1.18 1.92
CA GLY A 50 3.86 1.96 2.09
C GLY A 50 3.92 2.69 3.42
N ALA A 51 2.78 3.15 3.92
CA ALA A 51 2.72 3.82 5.22
C ALA A 51 3.19 2.89 6.34
N ASN A 52 2.73 1.63 6.33
CA ASN A 52 3.13 0.67 7.35
C ASN A 52 4.59 0.23 7.17
N VAL A 53 5.05 0.08 5.95
CA VAL A 53 6.47 -0.21 5.70
C VAL A 53 7.34 0.92 6.22
N SER A 54 6.96 2.18 5.96
CA SER A 54 7.69 3.35 6.44
C SER A 54 7.75 3.38 7.96
N GLU A 55 6.63 3.10 8.63
CA GLU A 55 6.59 3.05 10.09
C GLU A 55 7.42 1.90 10.63
N GLY A 56 7.41 0.76 9.95
CA GLY A 56 8.20 -0.40 10.36
C GLY A 56 9.69 -0.12 10.37
N ARG A 57 10.18 0.72 9.46
CA ARG A 57 11.60 1.08 9.42
C ARG A 57 12.04 1.84 10.66
N ARG A 58 11.11 2.45 11.37
CA ARG A 58 11.37 3.20 12.60
C ARG A 58 10.92 2.44 13.84
N ALA A 59 10.69 1.14 13.70
CA ALA A 59 10.21 0.30 14.78
C ALA A 59 11.22 0.24 15.92
N GLN A 60 10.70 0.18 17.15
CA GLN A 60 11.52 0.15 18.35
C GLN A 60 12.00 -1.26 18.70
N SER A 61 11.41 -2.27 18.07
CA SER A 61 11.76 -3.66 18.34
C SER A 61 11.50 -4.49 17.10
N LYS A 62 12.06 -5.71 17.09
CA LYS A 62 11.80 -6.66 16.01
C LYS A 62 10.32 -7.03 15.97
N ALA A 63 9.70 -7.20 17.14
CA ALA A 63 8.27 -7.53 17.22
C ALA A 63 7.43 -6.42 16.60
N ASP A 64 7.76 -5.16 16.88
CA ASP A 64 7.05 -4.03 16.31
C ASP A 64 7.24 -3.97 14.80
N PHE A 65 8.47 -4.20 14.34
CA PHE A 65 8.75 -4.27 12.91
C PHE A 65 7.91 -5.33 12.22
N LEU A 66 7.87 -6.54 12.79
CA LEU A 66 7.10 -7.64 12.21
C LEU A 66 5.60 -7.33 12.22
N ALA A 67 5.12 -6.68 13.27
CA ALA A 67 3.71 -6.29 13.34
C ALA A 67 3.36 -5.33 12.21
N LYS A 68 4.20 -4.33 11.95
CA LYS A 68 3.96 -3.36 10.88
C LYS A 68 4.02 -4.02 9.51
N MET A 69 4.95 -4.94 9.30
CA MET A 69 5.05 -5.67 8.04
C MET A 69 3.85 -6.59 7.82
N SER A 70 3.32 -7.18 8.88
CA SER A 70 2.11 -8.00 8.80
C SER A 70 0.90 -7.16 8.38
N ILE A 71 0.78 -5.96 8.93
CA ILE A 71 -0.30 -5.05 8.52
C ILE A 71 -0.13 -4.66 7.05
N ALA A 72 1.10 -4.36 6.63
CA ALA A 72 1.36 -4.02 5.23
C ALA A 72 0.93 -5.16 4.30
N LEU A 73 1.24 -6.40 4.67
CA LEU A 73 0.85 -7.56 3.86
C LEU A 73 -0.67 -7.70 3.79
N LYS A 74 -1.35 -7.52 4.91
CA LYS A 74 -2.82 -7.54 4.95
C LYS A 74 -3.40 -6.48 4.02
N GLU A 75 -2.85 -5.27 4.04
CA GLU A 75 -3.31 -4.20 3.17
C GLU A 75 -3.02 -4.49 1.70
N ALA A 76 -1.91 -5.16 1.42
CA ALA A 76 -1.60 -5.58 0.05
C ALA A 76 -2.63 -6.57 -0.47
N ASN A 77 -3.05 -7.51 0.37
CA ASN A 77 -4.08 -8.47 0.00
C ASN A 77 -5.42 -7.79 -0.25
N GLU A 78 -5.77 -6.82 0.57
CA GLU A 78 -7.00 -6.05 0.36
C GLU A 78 -6.92 -5.23 -0.94
N THR A 79 -5.78 -4.63 -1.20
CA THR A 79 -5.56 -3.86 -2.43
C THR A 79 -5.76 -4.73 -3.67
N LEU A 80 -5.22 -5.94 -3.63
CA LEU A 80 -5.40 -6.88 -4.75
C LEU A 80 -6.87 -7.19 -4.96
N TYR A 81 -7.63 -7.36 -3.88
CA TYR A 81 -9.06 -7.60 -3.97
C TYR A 81 -9.76 -6.46 -4.72
N TRP A 82 -9.50 -5.21 -4.34
CA TRP A 82 -10.13 -4.06 -5.00
C TRP A 82 -9.73 -3.94 -6.46
N LEU A 83 -8.46 -4.22 -6.78
CA LEU A 83 -8.00 -4.18 -8.17
C LEU A 83 -8.69 -5.23 -9.02
N LYS A 84 -8.85 -6.44 -8.49
CA LYS A 84 -9.55 -7.51 -9.20
C LYS A 84 -11.02 -7.14 -9.43
N LEU A 85 -11.64 -6.58 -8.41
CA LEU A 85 -13.05 -6.20 -8.50
C LEU A 85 -13.26 -5.10 -9.54
N LEU A 86 -12.41 -4.08 -9.53
CA LEU A 86 -12.47 -3.00 -10.52
C LEU A 86 -12.26 -3.53 -11.92
N HIS A 87 -11.29 -4.40 -12.11
CA HIS A 87 -11.01 -4.99 -13.42
C HIS A 87 -12.20 -5.79 -13.94
N ARG A 88 -12.84 -6.52 -13.05
CA ARG A 88 -13.95 -7.42 -13.41
C ARG A 88 -15.24 -6.66 -13.74
N THR A 89 -15.41 -5.48 -13.19
CA THR A 89 -16.67 -4.73 -13.29
C THR A 89 -16.64 -3.56 -14.25
N GLU A 90 -15.51 -3.26 -14.87
CA GLU A 90 -15.47 -2.15 -15.84
C GLU A 90 -16.08 -2.49 -17.21
#